data_99fe3a86a356fd31681ae9d30e1d4a33
#
_entry.id   99fe3a86a356fd31681ae9d30e1d4a33
#
_cell.length_a   1.000
_cell.length_b   1.000
_cell.length_c   1.000
_cell.angle_alpha   90.00
_cell.angle_beta   90.00
_cell.angle_gamma   90.00
#
_symmetry.space_group_name_H-M   'P 1'
#
loop_
_entity.id
_entity.type
_entity.pdbx_description
1 polymer ?
#
loop_
_entity_poly.entity_id
_entity_poly.type
_entity_poly.pdbx_seq_one_letter_code
_entity_poly.pdbx_strand_id
1 'polypeptide(L)'
;AVGSKSVSLGNITNAHNNSGSSGRLKEFVHDDKEYELEIKYGQSADKLHTALHEVVGHASGQLNPGVGETKETLKNYASTLEEGRADLVGLYYSYDSKIQELGLVDDWKSNGTAAFDGYIRNGLMTQLIRLNLGDDVEEAHMRNRQWVSAWVYEKGLKDNVIEKVTRDGKTYFNINDY
;
A
#
# COMPACT_ATOMS: atom_id res chain seq x y z
N ALA A 1 20.28 15.91 -15.69
CA ALA A 1 19.29 15.82 -14.63
C ALA A 1 20.00 15.60 -13.31
N VAL A 2 19.78 16.47 -12.35
CA VAL A 2 20.26 16.25 -10.97
C VAL A 2 19.24 15.30 -10.34
N GLY A 3 19.66 14.08 -10.02
CA GLY A 3 18.77 13.07 -9.43
C GLY A 3 18.13 13.58 -8.12
N SER A 4 16.91 13.13 -7.85
CA SER A 4 16.26 13.35 -6.56
C SER A 4 16.97 12.56 -5.46
N LYS A 5 16.94 13.08 -4.23
CA LYS A 5 17.41 12.36 -3.04
C LYS A 5 16.22 12.13 -2.12
N SER A 6 15.95 10.87 -1.81
CA SER A 6 15.01 10.50 -0.74
C SER A 6 15.79 10.12 0.52
N VAL A 7 15.32 10.58 1.67
CA VAL A 7 15.90 10.26 2.98
C VAL A 7 14.83 9.60 3.83
N SER A 8 15.00 8.32 4.13
CA SER A 8 14.13 7.59 5.05
C SER A 8 14.66 7.67 6.48
N LEU A 9 13.79 8.08 7.41
CA LEU A 9 14.05 8.09 8.86
C LEU A 9 13.66 6.73 9.49
N GLY A 10 14.26 5.66 9.00
CA GLY A 10 13.92 4.28 9.37
C GLY A 10 13.94 3.98 10.86
N ASN A 11 14.81 4.65 11.63
CA ASN A 11 14.84 4.54 13.09
C ASN A 11 13.57 5.09 13.77
N ILE A 12 13.03 6.19 13.26
CA ILE A 12 11.79 6.80 13.77
C ILE A 12 10.60 5.93 13.40
N THR A 13 10.53 5.46 12.15
CA THR A 13 9.50 4.55 11.67
C THR A 13 9.49 3.25 12.47
N ASN A 14 10.66 2.65 12.73
CA ASN A 14 10.77 1.45 13.54
C ASN A 14 10.30 1.68 14.99
N ALA A 15 10.67 2.81 15.60
CA ALA A 15 10.23 3.15 16.95
C ALA A 15 8.70 3.33 17.02
N HIS A 16 8.11 3.97 16.02
CA HIS A 16 6.66 4.14 15.91
C HIS A 16 5.94 2.78 15.75
N ASN A 17 6.41 1.93 14.86
CA ASN A 17 5.82 0.60 14.60
C ASN A 17 5.92 -0.32 15.83
N ASN A 18 6.96 -0.19 16.64
CA ASN A 18 7.14 -0.96 17.86
C ASN A 18 6.32 -0.44 19.07
N SER A 19 5.75 0.77 18.98
CA SER A 19 5.07 1.42 20.10
C SER A 19 3.62 1.00 20.36
N GLY A 20 3.14 -0.17 19.85
CA GLY A 20 1.85 -0.71 20.28
C GLY A 20 0.80 -0.95 19.18
N SER A 21 1.23 -1.21 17.95
CA SER A 21 0.32 -1.43 16.82
C SER A 21 -0.41 -2.80 16.81
N SER A 22 0.10 -3.79 17.57
CA SER A 22 -0.43 -5.17 17.52
C SER A 22 -1.87 -5.32 18.01
N GLY A 23 -2.27 -4.55 19.02
CA GLY A 23 -3.65 -4.57 19.53
C GLY A 23 -4.66 -4.03 18.52
N ARG A 24 -4.30 -2.94 17.84
CA ARG A 24 -5.13 -2.33 16.81
C ARG A 24 -5.24 -3.23 15.57
N LEU A 25 -4.16 -3.90 15.19
CA LEU A 25 -4.15 -4.79 14.04
C LEU A 25 -5.25 -5.86 14.12
N LYS A 26 -5.46 -6.48 15.28
CA LYS A 26 -6.50 -7.51 15.49
C LYS A 26 -7.92 -7.04 15.16
N GLU A 27 -8.18 -5.75 15.19
CA GLU A 27 -9.50 -5.19 14.86
C GLU A 27 -9.77 -5.15 13.36
N PHE A 28 -8.74 -5.21 12.52
CA PHE A 28 -8.82 -5.01 11.07
C PHE A 28 -8.42 -6.22 10.23
N VAL A 29 -7.78 -7.21 10.82
CA VAL A 29 -7.43 -8.45 10.11
C VAL A 29 -8.62 -9.41 10.05
N HIS A 30 -8.71 -10.10 8.92
CA HIS A 30 -9.81 -11.04 8.67
C HIS A 30 -9.77 -12.25 9.60
N ASP A 31 -8.60 -12.85 9.79
CA ASP A 31 -8.41 -14.06 10.58
C ASP A 31 -7.02 -14.10 11.26
N ASP A 32 -6.77 -15.18 12.02
CA ASP A 32 -5.51 -15.39 12.72
C ASP A 32 -4.35 -15.62 11.73
N LYS A 33 -4.59 -16.18 10.56
CA LYS A 33 -3.57 -16.42 9.55
C LYS A 33 -3.05 -15.10 8.97
N GLU A 34 -3.94 -14.18 8.63
CA GLU A 34 -3.57 -12.82 8.20
C GLU A 34 -2.83 -12.09 9.33
N TYR A 35 -3.31 -12.24 10.58
CA TYR A 35 -2.65 -11.64 11.74
C TYR A 35 -1.22 -12.13 11.92
N GLU A 36 -0.99 -13.44 11.88
CA GLU A 36 0.35 -14.03 12.04
C GLU A 36 1.28 -13.62 10.90
N LEU A 37 0.78 -13.57 9.67
CA LEU A 37 1.52 -13.09 8.51
C LEU A 37 1.97 -11.63 8.70
N GLU A 38 1.05 -10.77 9.10
CA GLU A 38 1.34 -9.35 9.33
C GLU A 38 2.33 -9.13 10.48
N ILE A 39 2.18 -9.86 11.60
CA ILE A 39 3.13 -9.78 12.71
C ILE A 39 4.53 -10.20 12.28
N LYS A 40 4.64 -11.23 11.44
CA LYS A 40 5.95 -11.77 11.00
C LYS A 40 6.58 -10.96 9.88
N TYR A 41 5.82 -10.52 8.91
CA TYR A 41 6.33 -9.94 7.68
C TYR A 41 5.92 -8.48 7.43
N GLY A 42 4.86 -7.98 8.08
CA GLY A 42 4.28 -6.67 7.80
C GLY A 42 5.28 -5.53 7.88
N GLN A 43 6.15 -5.52 8.89
CA GLN A 43 7.17 -4.47 9.02
C GLN A 43 8.21 -4.50 7.88
N SER A 44 8.67 -5.70 7.49
CA SER A 44 9.62 -5.83 6.38
C SER A 44 8.98 -5.53 5.04
N ALA A 45 7.71 -5.93 4.87
CA ALA A 45 6.92 -5.65 3.68
C ALA A 45 6.68 -4.15 3.48
N ASP A 46 6.24 -3.44 4.53
CA ASP A 46 6.04 -1.98 4.52
C ASP A 46 7.35 -1.24 4.20
N LYS A 47 8.44 -1.64 4.83
CA LYS A 47 9.76 -1.05 4.59
C LYS A 47 10.24 -1.27 3.16
N LEU A 48 10.06 -2.48 2.61
CA LEU A 48 10.43 -2.79 1.24
C LEU A 48 9.54 -2.03 0.25
N HIS A 49 8.22 -2.03 0.46
CA HIS A 49 7.28 -1.30 -0.38
C HIS A 49 7.63 0.20 -0.42
N THR A 50 7.87 0.81 0.74
CA THR A 50 8.31 2.22 0.82
C THR A 50 9.61 2.46 0.05
N ALA A 51 10.61 1.58 0.19
CA ALA A 51 11.87 1.72 -0.55
C ALA A 51 11.66 1.60 -2.07
N LEU A 52 10.84 0.66 -2.53
CA LEU A 52 10.51 0.48 -3.95
C LEU A 52 9.68 1.65 -4.50
N HIS A 53 8.73 2.17 -3.73
CA HIS A 53 7.95 3.36 -4.03
C HIS A 53 8.88 4.56 -4.31
N GLU A 54 9.83 4.84 -3.42
CA GLU A 54 10.76 5.97 -3.53
C GLU A 54 11.80 5.77 -4.64
N VAL A 55 12.47 4.60 -4.66
CA VAL A 55 13.64 4.38 -5.52
C VAL A 55 13.26 3.98 -6.94
N VAL A 56 12.21 3.18 -7.11
CA VAL A 56 11.75 2.68 -8.42
C VAL A 56 10.48 3.38 -8.84
N GLY A 57 9.52 3.54 -7.94
CA GLY A 57 8.24 4.19 -8.18
C GLY A 57 8.44 5.59 -8.74
N HIS A 58 8.86 6.54 -7.94
CA HIS A 58 9.05 7.93 -8.39
C HIS A 58 10.12 8.10 -9.47
N ALA A 59 11.14 7.24 -9.51
CA ALA A 59 12.19 7.31 -10.53
C ALA A 59 11.75 6.74 -11.90
N SER A 60 10.68 5.96 -11.96
CA SER A 60 10.14 5.41 -13.20
C SER A 60 9.09 6.34 -13.81
N GLY A 61 8.80 6.14 -15.07
CA GLY A 61 7.78 6.90 -15.77
C GLY A 61 8.33 8.14 -16.48
N GLN A 62 7.72 8.43 -17.60
CA GLN A 62 8.01 9.58 -18.43
C GLN A 62 6.70 10.14 -18.98
N LEU A 63 6.62 11.47 -19.03
CA LEU A 63 5.50 12.12 -19.70
C LEU A 63 5.62 11.93 -21.22
N ASN A 64 4.52 11.62 -21.89
CA ASN A 64 4.49 11.59 -23.33
C ASN A 64 4.76 12.99 -23.91
N PRO A 65 5.43 13.08 -25.07
CA PRO A 65 5.66 14.37 -25.71
C PRO A 65 4.34 15.12 -25.94
N GLY A 66 4.33 16.41 -25.59
CA GLY A 66 3.19 17.29 -25.82
C GLY A 66 2.08 17.24 -24.76
N VAL A 67 2.19 16.39 -23.73
CA VAL A 67 1.18 16.34 -22.65
C VAL A 67 1.23 17.53 -21.72
N GLY A 68 2.40 18.18 -21.56
CA GLY A 68 2.60 19.25 -20.59
C GLY A 68 2.85 18.75 -19.16
N GLU A 69 2.93 19.65 -18.23
CA GLU A 69 3.15 19.35 -16.80
C GLU A 69 1.91 18.70 -16.17
N THR A 70 2.12 17.68 -15.32
CA THR A 70 1.01 16.98 -14.63
C THR A 70 0.17 17.93 -13.77
N LYS A 71 0.79 18.93 -13.15
CA LYS A 71 0.09 19.96 -12.37
C LYS A 71 -0.86 20.83 -13.21
N GLU A 72 -0.54 21.02 -14.46
CA GLU A 72 -1.38 21.80 -15.40
C GLU A 72 -2.56 20.98 -15.90
N THR A 73 -2.32 19.69 -16.21
CA THR A 73 -3.32 18.78 -16.78
C THR A 73 -4.25 18.18 -15.72
N LEU A 74 -3.72 17.76 -14.58
CA LEU A 74 -4.43 17.04 -13.51
C LEU A 74 -4.75 17.90 -12.29
N LYS A 75 -4.18 19.11 -12.19
CA LYS A 75 -4.43 20.07 -11.10
C LYS A 75 -4.26 19.40 -9.72
N ASN A 76 -5.32 19.40 -8.90
CA ASN A 76 -5.32 18.85 -7.54
C ASN A 76 -5.16 17.33 -7.48
N TYR A 77 -5.29 16.64 -8.60
CA TYR A 77 -5.10 15.17 -8.67
C TYR A 77 -3.70 14.74 -9.08
N ALA A 78 -2.83 15.69 -9.46
CA ALA A 78 -1.48 15.37 -9.94
C ALA A 78 -0.67 14.58 -8.91
N SER A 79 -0.65 15.03 -7.65
CA SER A 79 0.04 14.33 -6.56
C SER A 79 -0.60 12.96 -6.28
N THR A 80 -1.93 12.88 -6.24
CA THR A 80 -2.64 11.60 -6.02
C THR A 80 -2.29 10.57 -7.09
N LEU A 81 -2.23 10.96 -8.37
CA LEU A 81 -1.86 10.06 -9.45
C LEU A 81 -0.40 9.62 -9.36
N GLU A 82 0.50 10.54 -9.05
CA GLU A 82 1.93 10.23 -8.91
C GLU A 82 2.19 9.25 -7.76
N GLU A 83 1.58 9.49 -6.59
CA GLU A 83 1.66 8.59 -5.44
C GLU A 83 1.06 7.22 -5.75
N GLY A 84 -0.11 7.18 -6.43
CA GLY A 84 -0.72 5.91 -6.84
C GLY A 84 0.12 5.15 -7.86
N ARG A 85 0.78 5.84 -8.77
CA ARG A 85 1.70 5.25 -9.74
C ARG A 85 2.93 4.67 -9.03
N ALA A 86 3.52 5.42 -8.10
CA ALA A 86 4.68 4.97 -7.34
C ALA A 86 4.34 3.78 -6.43
N ASP A 87 3.20 3.80 -5.75
CA ASP A 87 2.70 2.69 -4.93
C ASP A 87 2.47 1.42 -5.77
N LEU A 88 1.83 1.53 -6.95
CA LEU A 88 1.59 0.39 -7.84
C LEU A 88 2.89 -0.23 -8.36
N VAL A 89 3.89 0.58 -8.70
CA VAL A 89 5.21 0.08 -9.09
C VAL A 89 5.88 -0.62 -7.91
N GLY A 90 5.82 -0.04 -6.71
CA GLY A 90 6.33 -0.65 -5.48
C GLY A 90 5.68 -1.99 -5.19
N LEU A 91 4.34 -2.08 -5.24
CA LEU A 91 3.58 -3.32 -5.03
C LEU A 91 3.93 -4.39 -6.08
N TYR A 92 4.00 -4.02 -7.37
CA TYR A 92 4.35 -4.94 -8.44
C TYR A 92 5.68 -5.65 -8.18
N TYR A 93 6.71 -4.89 -7.80
CA TYR A 93 8.02 -5.47 -7.49
C TYR A 93 8.10 -6.13 -6.11
N SER A 94 7.22 -5.79 -5.17
CA SER A 94 7.18 -6.45 -3.86
C SER A 94 6.78 -7.93 -3.95
N TYR A 95 6.14 -8.35 -5.04
CA TYR A 95 5.76 -9.74 -5.29
C TYR A 95 6.60 -10.39 -6.42
N ASP A 96 7.88 -10.05 -6.50
CA ASP A 96 8.82 -10.60 -7.47
C ASP A 96 9.93 -11.37 -6.77
N SER A 97 10.23 -12.60 -7.24
CA SER A 97 11.29 -13.44 -6.68
C SER A 97 12.68 -12.77 -6.71
N LYS A 98 12.86 -11.77 -7.57
CA LYS A 98 14.11 -11.02 -7.70
C LYS A 98 14.50 -10.30 -6.42
N ILE A 99 13.53 -9.83 -5.62
CA ILE A 99 13.83 -9.18 -4.35
C ILE A 99 14.51 -10.13 -3.34
N GLN A 100 14.17 -11.42 -3.37
CA GLN A 100 14.85 -12.44 -2.56
C GLN A 100 16.24 -12.77 -3.12
N GLU A 101 16.39 -12.91 -4.44
CA GLU A 101 17.69 -13.13 -5.07
C GLU A 101 18.69 -12.01 -4.75
N LEU A 102 18.20 -10.78 -4.62
CA LEU A 102 18.99 -9.60 -4.23
C LEU A 102 19.27 -9.53 -2.72
N GLY A 103 18.75 -10.46 -1.92
CA GLY A 103 18.92 -10.49 -0.47
C GLY A 103 18.18 -9.39 0.28
N LEU A 104 17.13 -8.82 -0.32
CA LEU A 104 16.32 -7.77 0.30
C LEU A 104 15.29 -8.33 1.30
N VAL A 105 14.83 -9.55 1.06
CA VAL A 105 13.93 -10.32 1.94
C VAL A 105 14.30 -11.79 1.91
N ASP A 106 13.93 -12.53 2.95
CA ASP A 106 14.18 -13.99 3.05
C ASP A 106 13.09 -14.81 2.35
N ASP A 107 11.86 -14.30 2.30
CA ASP A 107 10.69 -14.96 1.72
C ASP A 107 9.86 -13.93 0.94
N TRP A 108 10.06 -13.89 -0.37
CA TRP A 108 9.42 -12.92 -1.24
C TRP A 108 7.90 -13.09 -1.31
N LYS A 109 7.40 -14.33 -1.26
CA LYS A 109 5.95 -14.58 -1.32
C LYS A 109 5.25 -14.06 -0.08
N SER A 110 5.73 -14.45 1.10
CA SER A 110 5.12 -14.00 2.36
C SER A 110 5.25 -12.48 2.55
N ASN A 111 6.39 -11.88 2.16
CA ASN A 111 6.55 -10.42 2.17
C ASN A 111 5.59 -9.74 1.21
N GLY A 112 5.49 -10.22 -0.03
CA GLY A 112 4.58 -9.66 -1.03
C GLY A 112 3.12 -9.80 -0.62
N THR A 113 2.72 -10.96 -0.10
CA THR A 113 1.37 -11.17 0.46
C THR A 113 1.08 -10.15 1.56
N ALA A 114 1.97 -9.98 2.54
CA ALA A 114 1.80 -8.99 3.61
C ALA A 114 1.74 -7.55 3.08
N ALA A 115 2.50 -7.23 2.03
CA ALA A 115 2.46 -5.90 1.38
C ALA A 115 1.08 -5.63 0.76
N PHE A 116 0.52 -6.59 0.02
CA PHE A 116 -0.82 -6.47 -0.57
C PHE A 116 -1.92 -6.41 0.48
N ASP A 117 -1.91 -7.32 1.47
CA ASP A 117 -2.88 -7.32 2.57
C ASP A 117 -2.86 -5.99 3.32
N GLY A 118 -1.68 -5.51 3.69
CA GLY A 118 -1.49 -4.24 4.37
C GLY A 118 -1.98 -3.04 3.55
N TYR A 119 -1.70 -3.03 2.24
CA TYR A 119 -2.12 -1.96 1.34
C TYR A 119 -3.64 -1.89 1.19
N ILE A 120 -4.28 -3.02 0.90
CA ILE A 120 -5.75 -3.11 0.75
C ILE A 120 -6.45 -2.80 2.06
N ARG A 121 -6.00 -3.38 3.17
CA ARG A 121 -6.54 -3.09 4.51
C ARG A 121 -6.40 -1.61 4.87
N ASN A 122 -5.27 -0.98 4.54
CA ASN A 122 -5.09 0.45 4.75
C ASN A 122 -6.05 1.27 3.89
N GLY A 123 -6.10 1.01 2.59
CA GLY A 123 -6.90 1.77 1.64
C GLY A 123 -8.41 1.69 1.88
N LEU A 124 -8.92 0.53 2.29
CA LEU A 124 -10.36 0.31 2.49
C LEU A 124 -10.84 0.52 3.93
N MET A 125 -9.94 0.44 4.93
CA MET A 125 -10.36 0.43 6.33
C MET A 125 -9.50 1.30 7.24
N THR A 126 -8.23 0.95 7.47
CA THR A 126 -7.49 1.47 8.63
C THR A 126 -7.18 2.96 8.55
N GLN A 127 -6.97 3.52 7.38
CA GLN A 127 -6.74 4.96 7.24
C GLN A 127 -7.98 5.80 7.56
N LEU A 128 -9.19 5.24 7.37
CA LEU A 128 -10.45 5.96 7.60
C LEU A 128 -10.69 6.32 9.07
N ILE A 129 -10.04 5.63 10.00
CA ILE A 129 -10.11 5.99 11.44
C ILE A 129 -9.52 7.37 11.76
N ARG A 130 -8.79 7.98 10.83
CA ARG A 130 -8.23 9.33 10.98
C ARG A 130 -9.22 10.43 10.58
N LEU A 131 -10.36 10.06 10.00
CA LEU A 131 -11.37 10.97 9.49
C LEU A 131 -12.62 10.89 10.36
N ASN A 132 -13.35 12.00 10.45
CA ASN A 132 -14.72 11.97 10.97
C ASN A 132 -15.69 11.54 9.87
N LEU A 133 -16.86 11.06 10.25
CA LEU A 133 -17.88 10.69 9.30
C LEU A 133 -18.33 11.92 8.48
N GLY A 134 -18.17 11.85 7.17
CA GLY A 134 -18.49 12.94 6.24
C GLY A 134 -17.29 13.78 5.81
N ASP A 135 -16.09 13.56 6.39
CA ASP A 135 -14.88 14.23 5.92
C ASP A 135 -14.45 13.67 4.56
N ASP A 136 -13.90 14.54 3.72
CA ASP A 136 -13.26 14.16 2.45
C ASP A 136 -11.84 13.60 2.68
N VAL A 137 -11.43 12.65 1.84
CA VAL A 137 -10.05 12.15 1.80
C VAL A 137 -9.22 13.11 0.95
N GLU A 138 -8.56 14.08 1.59
CA GLU A 138 -7.82 15.13 0.88
C GLU A 138 -6.32 14.85 0.71
N GLU A 139 -5.70 14.11 1.64
CA GLU A 139 -4.28 13.81 1.60
C GLU A 139 -3.95 12.84 0.46
N ALA A 140 -2.90 13.13 -0.32
CA ALA A 140 -2.58 12.44 -1.57
C ALA A 140 -2.35 10.93 -1.40
N HIS A 141 -1.62 10.52 -0.36
CA HIS A 141 -1.37 9.09 -0.07
C HIS A 141 -2.63 8.37 0.40
N MET A 142 -3.46 9.00 1.25
CA MET A 142 -4.73 8.42 1.66
C MET A 142 -5.68 8.25 0.47
N ARG A 143 -5.75 9.28 -0.38
CA ARG A 143 -6.59 9.30 -1.57
C ARG A 143 -6.17 8.23 -2.58
N ASN A 144 -4.86 8.10 -2.85
CA ASN A 144 -4.37 7.10 -3.78
C ASN A 144 -4.66 5.67 -3.27
N ARG A 145 -4.38 5.38 -1.99
CA ARG A 145 -4.62 4.05 -1.39
C ARG A 145 -6.08 3.67 -1.42
N GLN A 146 -6.97 4.61 -1.11
CA GLN A 146 -8.42 4.39 -1.21
C GLN A 146 -8.82 4.10 -2.66
N TRP A 147 -8.40 4.94 -3.60
CA TRP A 147 -8.73 4.82 -5.01
C TRP A 147 -8.24 3.50 -5.61
N VAL A 148 -6.97 3.16 -5.43
CA VAL A 148 -6.39 1.91 -5.96
C VAL A 148 -7.09 0.70 -5.34
N SER A 149 -7.27 0.68 -4.01
CA SER A 149 -7.89 -0.45 -3.31
C SER A 149 -9.37 -0.63 -3.70
N ALA A 150 -10.13 0.45 -3.82
CA ALA A 150 -11.51 0.40 -4.27
C ALA A 150 -11.61 -0.06 -5.73
N TRP A 151 -10.71 0.40 -6.60
CA TRP A 151 -10.67 -0.01 -8.00
C TRP A 151 -10.36 -1.52 -8.14
N VAL A 152 -9.37 -2.04 -7.41
CA VAL A 152 -9.05 -3.47 -7.41
C VAL A 152 -10.23 -4.29 -6.91
N TYR A 153 -10.86 -3.86 -5.80
CA TYR A 153 -12.06 -4.51 -5.27
C TYR A 153 -13.19 -4.58 -6.30
N GLU A 154 -13.54 -3.45 -6.90
CA GLU A 154 -14.63 -3.39 -7.89
C GLU A 154 -14.34 -4.21 -9.15
N LYS A 155 -13.12 -4.13 -9.69
CA LYS A 155 -12.73 -4.86 -10.91
C LYS A 155 -12.57 -6.35 -10.67
N GLY A 156 -12.09 -6.73 -9.49
CA GLY A 156 -11.87 -8.11 -9.09
C GLY A 156 -13.14 -8.85 -8.62
N LEU A 157 -14.31 -8.20 -8.52
CA LEU A 157 -15.55 -8.82 -8.04
C LEU A 157 -15.94 -10.10 -8.80
N LYS A 158 -15.77 -10.10 -10.11
CA LYS A 158 -16.10 -11.25 -10.96
C LYS A 158 -15.27 -12.50 -10.65
N ASP A 159 -13.99 -12.26 -10.34
CA ASP A 159 -13.00 -13.29 -10.12
C ASP A 159 -12.76 -13.55 -8.62
N ASN A 160 -13.54 -12.88 -7.77
CA ASN A 160 -13.44 -12.94 -6.32
C ASN A 160 -12.03 -12.70 -5.79
N VAL A 161 -11.33 -11.72 -6.40
CA VAL A 161 -9.95 -11.36 -6.03
C VAL A 161 -9.91 -10.85 -4.58
N ILE A 162 -10.86 -10.00 -4.21
CA ILE A 162 -11.03 -9.52 -2.83
C ILE A 162 -12.46 -9.85 -2.39
N GLU A 163 -12.59 -10.59 -1.30
CA GLU A 163 -13.85 -10.95 -0.69
C GLU A 163 -14.19 -10.00 0.46
N LYS A 164 -15.42 -9.46 0.46
CA LYS A 164 -15.97 -8.73 1.59
C LYS A 164 -16.61 -9.69 2.56
N VAL A 165 -16.03 -9.84 3.74
CA VAL A 165 -16.48 -10.77 4.79
C VAL A 165 -17.09 -10.00 5.95
N THR A 166 -18.21 -10.49 6.48
CA THR A 166 -18.82 -9.95 7.71
C THR A 166 -18.71 -10.97 8.83
N ARG A 167 -18.08 -10.58 9.94
CA ARG A 167 -17.96 -11.39 11.14
C ARG A 167 -18.26 -10.53 12.38
N ASP A 168 -19.15 -10.99 13.22
CA ASP A 168 -19.58 -10.30 14.45
C ASP A 168 -20.00 -8.83 14.22
N GLY A 169 -20.70 -8.60 13.10
CA GLY A 169 -21.18 -7.27 12.71
C GLY A 169 -20.11 -6.33 12.16
N LYS A 170 -18.87 -6.78 12.04
CA LYS A 170 -17.76 -6.02 11.43
C LYS A 170 -17.45 -6.52 10.02
N THR A 171 -17.03 -5.61 9.16
CA THR A 171 -16.64 -5.89 7.78
C THR A 171 -15.13 -5.99 7.67
N TYR A 172 -14.67 -7.01 6.92
CA TYR A 172 -13.27 -7.25 6.58
C TYR A 172 -13.15 -7.44 5.06
N PHE A 173 -11.95 -7.26 4.54
CA PHE A 173 -11.61 -7.55 3.15
C PHE A 173 -10.49 -8.57 3.11
N ASN A 174 -10.77 -9.74 2.58
CA ASN A 174 -9.81 -10.83 2.43
C ASN A 174 -9.35 -10.91 0.97
N ILE A 175 -8.05 -11.00 0.73
CA ILE A 175 -7.51 -11.21 -0.61
C ILE A 175 -7.43 -12.70 -0.88
N ASN A 176 -8.07 -13.16 -1.95
CA ASN A 176 -8.09 -14.57 -2.37
C ASN A 176 -7.08 -14.86 -3.50
N ASP A 177 -6.69 -13.85 -4.28
CA ASP A 177 -5.75 -13.98 -5.40
C ASP A 177 -4.76 -12.81 -5.41
N TYR A 178 -3.43 -13.13 -5.55
CA TYR A 178 -2.31 -12.20 -5.44
C TYR A 178 -1.55 -12.07 -6.75
#